data_2a649012d07701ed92d0538ab08e2fdf
#
_entry.id   2a649012d07701ed92d0538ab08e2fdf
#
_cell.length_a   1.000
_cell.length_b   1.000
_cell.length_c   1.000
_cell.angle_alpha   90.00
_cell.angle_beta   90.00
_cell.angle_gamma   90.00
#
_symmetry.space_group_name_H-M   'P 1'
#
loop_
_entity.id
_entity.type
_entity.pdbx_description
1 polymer ?
#
loop_
_entity_poly.entity_id
_entity_poly.type
_entity_poly.pdbx_seq_one_letter_code
_entity_poly.pdbx_strand_id
1 'polypeptide(L)'
;TDKVQICNQDTGDNYNAEIVNYSKNEVECKIISKINETTESNVHITLFQGIPKFEKMELIIQKNTEVGIKSIVPVIMERTVVKLDEKIASKKLERWQKIAEIAAKQSMRDIIPQIGNITKLKDIDTTEFDAVLVAYENEEHNMLKTELQKLERKIKSNNSSEQQYNIAIVIGPEGG
;
A
#
# COMPACT_ATOMS: atom_id res chain seq x y z
N THR A 1 -4.02 -34.36 5.45
CA THR A 1 -3.07 -33.33 4.99
C THR A 1 -3.88 -32.06 4.69
N ASP A 2 -3.47 -30.92 5.27
CA ASP A 2 -4.20 -29.67 5.11
C ASP A 2 -3.79 -29.00 3.80
N LYS A 3 -4.78 -28.52 3.05
CA LYS A 3 -4.57 -27.74 1.84
C LYS A 3 -4.48 -26.26 2.22
N VAL A 4 -3.48 -25.59 1.65
CA VAL A 4 -3.20 -24.18 1.91
C VAL A 4 -2.91 -23.45 0.61
N GLN A 5 -3.11 -22.14 0.62
CA GLN A 5 -2.59 -21.27 -0.43
C GLN A 5 -1.32 -20.58 0.08
N ILE A 6 -0.30 -20.56 -0.74
CA ILE A 6 0.98 -19.90 -0.46
C ILE A 6 1.26 -18.85 -1.52
N CYS A 7 1.70 -17.68 -1.06
CA CYS A 7 2.16 -16.60 -1.92
C CYS A 7 3.68 -16.50 -1.80
N ASN A 8 4.37 -16.50 -2.93
CA ASN A 8 5.78 -16.14 -3.00
C ASN A 8 5.89 -14.61 -3.02
N GLN A 9 6.41 -14.03 -1.95
CA GLN A 9 6.48 -12.58 -1.80
C GLN A 9 7.48 -11.90 -2.74
N ASP A 10 8.46 -12.64 -3.26
CA ASP A 10 9.44 -12.09 -4.18
C ASP A 10 8.89 -11.95 -5.61
N THR A 11 8.03 -12.90 -6.02
CA THR A 11 7.47 -12.93 -7.38
C THR A 11 6.01 -12.53 -7.46
N GLY A 12 5.27 -12.54 -6.33
CA GLY A 12 3.82 -12.36 -6.28
C GLY A 12 3.03 -13.58 -6.77
N ASP A 13 3.72 -14.69 -7.06
CA ASP A 13 3.07 -15.91 -7.53
C ASP A 13 2.34 -16.65 -6.41
N ASN A 14 1.13 -17.10 -6.71
CA ASN A 14 0.29 -17.86 -5.79
C ASN A 14 0.20 -19.33 -6.19
N TYR A 15 0.16 -20.19 -5.19
CA TYR A 15 0.12 -21.64 -5.37
C TYR A 15 -0.88 -22.28 -4.43
N ASN A 16 -1.59 -23.29 -4.94
CA ASN A 16 -2.26 -24.28 -4.09
C ASN A 16 -1.22 -25.31 -3.65
N ALA A 17 -1.15 -25.58 -2.37
CA ALA A 17 -0.20 -26.50 -1.79
C ALA A 17 -0.82 -27.38 -0.70
N GLU A 18 -0.14 -28.44 -0.36
CA GLU A 18 -0.49 -29.37 0.69
C GLU A 18 0.65 -29.44 1.72
N ILE A 19 0.33 -29.29 3.01
CA ILE A 19 1.32 -29.42 4.08
C ILE A 19 1.75 -30.87 4.19
N VAL A 20 3.02 -31.13 3.98
CA VAL A 20 3.59 -32.49 4.08
C VAL A 20 4.34 -32.71 5.38
N ASN A 21 4.93 -31.66 5.94
CA ASN A 21 5.66 -31.72 7.19
C ASN A 21 5.69 -30.36 7.88
N TYR A 22 5.91 -30.32 9.19
CA TYR A 22 6.09 -29.05 9.91
C TYR A 22 7.02 -29.22 11.12
N SER A 23 7.73 -28.16 11.44
CA SER A 23 8.53 -28.02 12.64
C SER A 23 8.14 -26.74 13.40
N LYS A 24 8.85 -26.41 14.46
CA LYS A 24 8.58 -25.19 15.24
C LYS A 24 8.72 -23.90 14.39
N ASN A 25 9.61 -23.89 13.40
CA ASN A 25 9.99 -22.70 12.64
C ASN A 25 9.72 -22.80 11.13
N GLU A 26 9.40 -24.00 10.63
CA GLU A 26 9.28 -24.26 9.20
C GLU A 26 8.07 -25.15 8.91
N VAL A 27 7.46 -24.89 7.77
CA VAL A 27 6.39 -25.72 7.21
C VAL A 27 6.81 -26.14 5.81
N GLU A 28 6.88 -27.43 5.57
CA GLU A 28 7.19 -28.01 4.27
C GLU A 28 5.88 -28.26 3.52
N CYS A 29 5.76 -27.68 2.33
CA CYS A 29 4.57 -27.79 1.50
C CYS A 29 4.93 -28.38 0.13
N LYS A 30 4.06 -29.27 -0.36
CA LYS A 30 4.10 -29.76 -1.74
C LYS A 30 3.20 -28.89 -2.60
N ILE A 31 3.76 -28.22 -3.62
CA ILE A 31 2.99 -27.44 -4.60
C ILE A 31 2.13 -28.40 -5.42
N ILE A 32 0.83 -28.12 -5.50
CA ILE A 32 -0.15 -28.86 -6.31
C ILE A 32 -0.36 -28.17 -7.65
N SER A 33 -0.59 -26.86 -7.63
CA SER A 33 -0.83 -26.06 -8.85
C SER A 33 -0.49 -24.59 -8.63
N LYS A 34 -0.10 -23.90 -9.70
CA LYS A 34 0.01 -22.45 -9.71
C LYS A 34 -1.39 -21.83 -9.88
N ILE A 35 -1.66 -20.76 -9.16
CA ILE A 35 -2.85 -19.92 -9.33
C ILE A 35 -2.48 -18.82 -10.31
N ASN A 36 -3.17 -18.75 -11.45
CA ASN A 36 -2.85 -17.78 -12.50
C ASN A 36 -3.66 -16.47 -12.39
N GLU A 37 -4.62 -16.42 -11.46
CA GLU A 37 -5.43 -15.23 -11.21
C GLU A 37 -4.75 -14.38 -10.14
N THR A 38 -4.63 -13.08 -10.40
CA THR A 38 -4.16 -12.09 -9.41
C THR A 38 -5.34 -11.27 -8.90
N THR A 39 -5.31 -10.93 -7.62
CA THR A 39 -6.26 -10.02 -7.00
C THR A 39 -5.78 -8.57 -7.06
N GLU A 40 -4.57 -8.34 -7.55
CA GLU A 40 -3.96 -7.01 -7.56
C GLU A 40 -4.43 -6.18 -8.76
N SER A 41 -4.57 -4.87 -8.51
CA SER A 41 -4.91 -3.89 -9.55
C SER A 41 -3.67 -3.52 -10.38
N ASN A 42 -3.88 -3.20 -11.67
CA ASN A 42 -2.87 -2.56 -12.50
C ASN A 42 -2.71 -1.05 -12.22
N VAL A 43 -3.55 -0.48 -11.34
CA VAL A 43 -3.40 0.88 -10.82
C VAL A 43 -2.69 0.80 -9.48
N HIS A 44 -1.46 1.26 -9.45
CA HIS A 44 -0.63 1.29 -8.26
C HIS A 44 -0.79 2.62 -7.53
N ILE A 45 -1.38 2.58 -6.34
CA ILE A 45 -1.59 3.78 -5.53
C ILE A 45 -0.53 3.84 -4.43
N THR A 46 0.19 4.96 -4.38
CA THR A 46 1.06 5.33 -3.26
C THR A 46 0.39 6.40 -2.43
N LEU A 47 0.17 6.13 -1.16
CA LEU A 47 -0.38 7.08 -0.21
C LEU A 47 0.75 7.80 0.52
N PHE A 48 0.88 9.10 0.31
CA PHE A 48 1.68 10.01 1.12
C PHE A 48 0.83 10.54 2.27
N GLN A 49 0.95 9.90 3.42
CA GLN A 49 0.11 10.20 4.60
C GLN A 49 0.84 11.08 5.59
N GLY A 50 0.34 12.30 5.80
CA GLY A 50 0.75 13.13 6.92
C GLY A 50 0.58 12.36 8.23
N ILE A 51 1.65 12.26 9.04
CA ILE A 51 1.64 11.45 10.26
C ILE A 51 0.59 11.99 11.24
N PRO A 52 -0.51 11.27 11.49
CA PRO A 52 -1.54 11.70 12.40
C PRO A 52 -1.13 11.52 13.85
N LYS A 53 -1.89 12.13 14.76
CA LYS A 53 -1.73 11.91 16.21
C LYS A 53 -2.14 10.49 16.60
N PHE A 54 -1.53 10.00 17.68
CA PHE A 54 -1.84 8.70 18.29
C PHE A 54 -1.66 7.49 17.34
N GLU A 55 -2.50 6.49 17.49
CA GLU A 55 -2.43 5.20 16.78
C GLU A 55 -3.21 5.18 15.45
N LYS A 56 -3.74 6.33 15.00
CA LYS A 56 -4.54 6.41 13.77
C LYS A 56 -3.77 5.95 12.52
N MET A 57 -2.43 6.12 12.52
CA MET A 57 -1.61 5.63 11.41
C MET A 57 -1.73 4.13 11.21
N GLU A 58 -1.85 3.36 12.28
CA GLU A 58 -1.99 1.90 12.23
C GLU A 58 -3.30 1.48 11.58
N LEU A 59 -4.39 2.17 11.93
CA LEU A 59 -5.69 1.96 11.28
C LEU A 59 -5.67 2.34 9.79
N ILE A 60 -5.01 3.44 9.45
CA ILE A 60 -4.84 3.88 8.06
C ILE A 60 -4.10 2.81 7.27
N ILE A 61 -2.98 2.30 7.79
CA ILE A 61 -2.20 1.25 7.14
C ILE A 61 -3.04 -0.01 6.94
N GLN A 62 -3.69 -0.47 8.00
CA GLN A 62 -4.54 -1.65 7.93
C GLN A 62 -5.61 -1.50 6.84
N LYS A 63 -6.41 -0.43 6.89
CA LYS A 63 -7.54 -0.26 5.98
C LYS A 63 -7.12 -0.02 4.53
N ASN A 64 -6.06 0.74 4.30
CA ASN A 64 -5.54 0.93 2.96
C ASN A 64 -4.94 -0.37 2.39
N THR A 65 -4.31 -1.19 3.22
CA THR A 65 -3.85 -2.51 2.81
C THR A 65 -5.02 -3.39 2.37
N GLU A 66 -6.10 -3.44 3.15
CA GLU A 66 -7.30 -4.23 2.83
C GLU A 66 -7.96 -3.83 1.49
N VAL A 67 -7.85 -2.56 1.08
CA VAL A 67 -8.45 -2.05 -0.18
C VAL A 67 -7.50 -1.99 -1.36
N GLY A 68 -6.27 -2.49 -1.25
CA GLY A 68 -5.39 -2.67 -2.40
C GLY A 68 -4.28 -1.63 -2.58
N ILE A 69 -3.94 -0.84 -1.56
CA ILE A 69 -2.81 0.11 -1.65
C ILE A 69 -1.50 -0.60 -2.03
N LYS A 70 -0.66 0.04 -2.85
CA LYS A 70 0.66 -0.50 -3.23
C LYS A 70 1.76 -0.11 -2.24
N SER A 71 1.74 1.14 -1.77
CA SER A 71 2.70 1.62 -0.78
C SER A 71 2.13 2.77 0.03
N ILE A 72 2.68 2.97 1.23
CA ILE A 72 2.33 4.07 2.13
C ILE A 72 3.62 4.73 2.59
N VAL A 73 3.74 6.02 2.36
CA VAL A 73 4.88 6.83 2.78
C VAL A 73 4.42 7.78 3.89
N PRO A 74 4.92 7.63 5.13
CA PRO A 74 4.62 8.57 6.20
C PRO A 74 5.30 9.92 5.93
N VAL A 75 4.55 11.01 6.06
CA VAL A 75 5.03 12.35 5.72
C VAL A 75 5.02 13.27 6.94
N ILE A 76 6.14 13.95 7.17
CA ILE A 76 6.24 15.06 8.12
C ILE A 76 5.77 16.32 7.40
N MET A 77 4.67 16.89 7.87
CA MET A 77 4.10 18.13 7.38
C MET A 77 4.27 19.24 8.43
N GLU A 78 4.07 20.50 8.03
CA GLU A 78 4.28 21.66 8.90
C GLU A 78 3.49 21.57 10.22
N ARG A 79 2.26 21.06 10.16
CA ARG A 79 1.39 20.86 11.34
C ARG A 79 1.55 19.51 12.02
N THR A 80 2.56 18.71 11.63
CA THR A 80 2.84 17.44 12.31
C THR A 80 3.38 17.69 13.71
N VAL A 81 2.63 17.31 14.73
CA VAL A 81 3.01 17.49 16.15
C VAL A 81 4.03 16.46 16.63
N VAL A 82 4.20 15.37 15.90
CA VAL A 82 5.03 14.24 16.32
C VAL A 82 6.51 14.51 16.01
N LYS A 83 7.30 14.72 17.06
CA LYS A 83 8.77 14.74 16.94
C LYS A 83 9.28 13.30 16.97
N LEU A 84 9.86 12.86 15.89
CA LEU A 84 10.44 11.52 15.76
C LEU A 84 11.95 11.66 15.72
N ASP A 85 12.66 11.11 16.72
CA ASP A 85 14.06 10.80 16.57
C ASP A 85 14.25 9.54 15.70
N GLU A 86 15.46 9.34 15.16
CA GLU A 86 15.74 8.24 14.22
C GLU A 86 15.42 6.85 14.81
N LYS A 87 15.69 6.65 16.10
CA LYS A 87 15.45 5.37 16.78
C LYS A 87 13.95 5.08 16.97
N ILE A 88 13.18 6.12 17.27
CA ILE A 88 11.71 6.00 17.37
C ILE A 88 11.11 5.78 15.98
N ALA A 89 11.62 6.48 14.98
CA ALA A 89 11.19 6.34 13.58
C ALA A 89 11.36 4.91 13.07
N SER A 90 12.55 4.32 13.25
CA SER A 90 12.84 2.94 12.85
C SER A 90 11.87 1.94 13.48
N LYS A 91 11.69 2.00 14.80
CA LYS A 91 10.75 1.11 15.50
C LYS A 91 9.30 1.27 15.03
N LYS A 92 8.87 2.49 14.69
CA LYS A 92 7.53 2.73 14.15
C LYS A 92 7.38 2.12 12.75
N LEU A 93 8.39 2.28 11.87
CA LEU A 93 8.37 1.70 10.52
C LEU A 93 8.30 0.18 10.57
N GLU A 94 9.10 -0.47 11.42
CA GLU A 94 9.04 -1.93 11.63
C GLU A 94 7.63 -2.38 12.09
N ARG A 95 7.05 -1.67 13.06
CA ARG A 95 5.69 -1.96 13.54
C ARG A 95 4.64 -1.76 12.46
N TRP A 96 4.72 -0.68 11.71
CA TRP A 96 3.80 -0.36 10.62
C TRP A 96 3.89 -1.36 9.46
N GLN A 97 5.12 -1.79 9.10
CA GLN A 97 5.31 -2.85 8.12
C GLN A 97 4.67 -4.16 8.58
N LYS A 98 4.79 -4.49 9.86
CA LYS A 98 4.15 -5.69 10.43
C LYS A 98 2.63 -5.63 10.36
N ILE A 99 2.02 -4.47 10.55
CA ILE A 99 0.58 -4.28 10.41
C ILE A 99 0.16 -4.48 8.95
N ALA A 100 0.91 -3.93 7.99
CA ALA A 100 0.66 -4.15 6.57
C ALA A 100 0.73 -5.65 6.19
N GLU A 101 1.72 -6.38 6.70
CA GLU A 101 1.85 -7.83 6.49
C GLU A 101 0.63 -8.60 7.02
N ILE A 102 0.19 -8.29 8.25
CA ILE A 102 -0.97 -8.96 8.85
C ILE A 102 -2.23 -8.65 8.07
N ALA A 103 -2.45 -7.39 7.71
CA ALA A 103 -3.61 -6.96 6.93
C ALA A 103 -3.63 -7.60 5.53
N ALA A 104 -2.48 -7.66 4.84
CA ALA A 104 -2.38 -8.31 3.54
C ALA A 104 -2.73 -9.80 3.61
N LYS A 105 -2.24 -10.51 4.61
CA LYS A 105 -2.57 -11.92 4.86
C LYS A 105 -4.07 -12.13 5.14
N GLN A 106 -4.67 -11.26 5.95
CA GLN A 106 -6.10 -11.34 6.29
C GLN A 106 -7.01 -11.03 5.10
N SER A 107 -6.61 -10.13 4.21
CA SER A 107 -7.34 -9.77 3.01
C SER A 107 -6.96 -10.59 1.77
N MET A 108 -6.14 -11.63 1.94
CA MET A 108 -5.68 -12.53 0.87
C MET A 108 -5.05 -11.78 -0.32
N ARG A 109 -4.26 -10.76 -0.03
CA ARG A 109 -3.54 -10.02 -1.05
C ARG A 109 -2.29 -10.77 -1.51
N ASP A 110 -1.98 -10.66 -2.78
CA ASP A 110 -0.79 -11.26 -3.42
C ASP A 110 0.48 -10.48 -3.06
N ILE A 111 0.33 -9.18 -2.74
CA ILE A 111 1.45 -8.27 -2.45
C ILE A 111 1.26 -7.65 -1.07
N ILE A 112 2.35 -7.64 -0.28
CA ILE A 112 2.41 -6.88 0.97
C ILE A 112 2.80 -5.44 0.62
N PRO A 113 1.97 -4.43 0.95
CA PRO A 113 2.32 -3.04 0.74
C PRO A 113 3.59 -2.65 1.48
N GLN A 114 4.44 -1.86 0.83
CA GLN A 114 5.63 -1.33 1.47
C GLN A 114 5.33 -0.07 2.27
N ILE A 115 5.85 -0.01 3.49
CA ILE A 115 5.86 1.21 4.27
C ILE A 115 7.20 1.92 3.99
N GLY A 116 7.12 3.02 3.25
CA GLY A 116 8.29 3.82 2.88
C GLY A 116 8.91 4.55 4.07
N ASN A 117 10.12 5.06 3.86
CA ASN A 117 10.79 5.88 4.86
C ASN A 117 10.00 7.16 5.15
N ILE A 118 10.09 7.63 6.40
CA ILE A 118 9.47 8.90 6.78
C ILE A 118 10.16 10.02 6.00
N THR A 119 9.39 10.77 5.23
CA THR A 119 9.88 11.87 4.39
C THR A 119 9.23 13.20 4.75
N LYS A 120 9.77 14.32 4.26
CA LYS A 120 9.13 15.64 4.38
C LYS A 120 8.33 15.92 3.13
N LEU A 121 7.25 16.69 3.25
CA LEU A 121 6.38 17.03 2.11
C LEU A 121 7.17 17.63 0.92
N LYS A 122 8.14 18.50 1.20
CA LYS A 122 8.98 19.15 0.18
C LYS A 122 9.95 18.20 -0.55
N ASP A 123 10.21 17.04 0.02
CA ASP A 123 11.19 16.07 -0.48
C ASP A 123 10.50 14.91 -1.24
N ILE A 124 9.18 15.00 -1.46
CA ILE A 124 8.43 14.03 -2.24
C ILE A 124 8.76 14.25 -3.72
N ASP A 125 9.33 13.22 -4.35
CA ASP A 125 9.48 13.19 -5.80
C ASP A 125 8.17 12.71 -6.44
N THR A 126 7.59 13.54 -7.29
CA THR A 126 6.34 13.24 -8.00
C THR A 126 6.55 12.86 -9.45
N THR A 127 7.77 12.82 -9.94
CA THR A 127 8.09 12.62 -11.38
C THR A 127 7.77 11.21 -11.87
N GLU A 128 7.72 10.23 -10.98
CA GLU A 128 7.43 8.82 -11.29
C GLU A 128 5.91 8.51 -11.33
N PHE A 129 5.05 9.49 -11.03
CA PHE A 129 3.60 9.27 -10.96
C PHE A 129 2.90 9.81 -12.20
N ASP A 130 1.98 9.01 -12.75
CA ASP A 130 1.10 9.42 -13.86
C ASP A 130 0.10 10.49 -13.43
N ALA A 131 -0.24 10.52 -12.14
CA ALA A 131 -1.09 11.53 -11.53
C ALA A 131 -0.78 11.71 -10.04
N VAL A 132 -0.98 12.94 -9.55
CA VAL A 132 -0.86 13.29 -8.13
C VAL A 132 -2.16 13.94 -7.68
N LEU A 133 -2.81 13.34 -6.70
CA LEU A 133 -4.04 13.85 -6.10
C LEU A 133 -3.73 14.35 -4.68
N VAL A 134 -4.03 15.60 -4.41
CA VAL A 134 -3.85 16.21 -3.08
C VAL A 134 -5.21 16.45 -2.46
N ALA A 135 -5.48 15.78 -1.32
CA ALA A 135 -6.69 16.07 -0.55
C ALA A 135 -6.50 17.38 0.22
N TYR A 136 -7.18 18.42 -0.23
CA TYR A 136 -7.12 19.75 0.37
C TYR A 136 -8.53 20.21 0.78
N GLU A 137 -8.71 20.54 2.05
CA GLU A 137 -10.03 20.83 2.65
C GLU A 137 -10.72 22.08 2.05
N ASN A 138 -9.94 23.04 1.55
CA ASN A 138 -10.46 24.28 0.95
C ASN A 138 -10.54 24.22 -0.59
N GLU A 139 -10.46 23.03 -1.20
CA GLU A 139 -10.65 22.89 -2.64
C GLU A 139 -12.14 22.93 -2.98
N GLU A 140 -12.56 23.97 -3.68
CA GLU A 140 -13.97 24.21 -4.04
C GLU A 140 -14.28 23.91 -5.51
N HIS A 141 -13.24 23.84 -6.36
CA HIS A 141 -13.43 23.79 -7.82
C HIS A 141 -13.14 22.41 -8.42
N ASN A 142 -12.18 21.67 -7.86
CA ASN A 142 -11.74 20.39 -8.40
C ASN A 142 -12.32 19.23 -7.60
N MET A 143 -13.49 18.78 -7.99
CA MET A 143 -14.12 17.62 -7.35
C MET A 143 -13.33 16.34 -7.65
N LEU A 144 -13.01 15.54 -6.64
CA LEU A 144 -12.31 14.26 -6.76
C LEU A 144 -12.92 13.37 -7.85
N LYS A 145 -14.26 13.29 -7.91
CA LYS A 145 -14.97 12.50 -8.93
C LYS A 145 -14.60 12.93 -10.34
N THR A 146 -14.50 14.24 -10.58
CA THR A 146 -14.15 14.79 -11.91
C THR A 146 -12.72 14.44 -12.29
N GLU A 147 -11.78 14.55 -11.34
CA GLU A 147 -10.38 14.20 -11.58
C GLU A 147 -10.21 12.69 -11.82
N LEU A 148 -10.89 11.85 -11.06
CA LEU A 148 -10.88 10.40 -11.29
C LEU A 148 -11.47 10.03 -12.66
N GLN A 149 -12.52 10.71 -13.14
CA GLN A 149 -13.05 10.50 -14.49
C GLN A 149 -12.07 10.90 -15.60
N LYS A 150 -11.29 11.98 -15.39
CA LYS A 150 -10.21 12.37 -16.32
C LYS A 150 -9.12 11.30 -16.39
N LEU A 151 -8.69 10.80 -15.22
CA LEU A 151 -7.71 9.72 -15.13
C LEU A 151 -8.21 8.44 -15.80
N GLU A 152 -9.46 8.04 -15.55
CA GLU A 152 -10.06 6.87 -16.18
C GLU A 152 -10.05 6.99 -17.71
N ARG A 153 -10.40 8.16 -18.27
CA ARG A 153 -10.34 8.39 -19.72
C ARG A 153 -8.93 8.28 -20.26
N LYS A 154 -7.93 8.85 -19.55
CA LYS A 154 -6.50 8.75 -19.92
C LYS A 154 -6.04 7.29 -19.93
N ILE A 155 -6.39 6.53 -18.91
CA ILE A 155 -6.08 5.10 -18.78
C ILE A 155 -6.71 4.31 -19.93
N LYS A 156 -8.00 4.49 -20.19
CA LYS A 156 -8.74 3.79 -21.24
C LYS A 156 -8.27 4.14 -22.67
N SER A 157 -7.76 5.35 -22.89
CA SER A 157 -7.25 5.76 -24.20
C SER A 157 -5.93 5.10 -24.60
N ASN A 158 -5.18 4.59 -23.63
CA ASN A 158 -3.86 4.00 -23.86
C ASN A 158 -3.88 2.51 -24.25
N ASN A 159 -5.05 1.90 -24.38
CA ASN A 159 -5.35 0.58 -24.98
C ASN A 159 -4.41 -0.61 -24.69
N SER A 160 -3.54 -0.57 -23.69
CA SER A 160 -2.72 -1.72 -23.29
C SER A 160 -3.21 -2.29 -21.96
N SER A 161 -3.72 -3.51 -21.98
CA SER A 161 -4.16 -4.24 -20.78
C SER A 161 -3.02 -4.56 -19.80
N GLU A 162 -1.77 -4.40 -20.22
CA GLU A 162 -0.56 -4.68 -19.43
C GLU A 162 0.08 -3.42 -18.81
N GLN A 163 -0.41 -2.23 -19.15
CA GLN A 163 0.17 -0.99 -18.66
C GLN A 163 -0.19 -0.78 -17.19
N GLN A 164 0.82 -0.59 -16.37
CA GLN A 164 0.69 -0.18 -14.97
C GLN A 164 0.62 1.34 -14.88
N TYR A 165 -0.21 1.85 -13.97
CA TYR A 165 -0.38 3.27 -13.71
C TYR A 165 -0.02 3.56 -12.26
N ASN A 166 0.86 4.53 -12.05
CA ASN A 166 1.29 4.95 -10.72
C ASN A 166 0.59 6.25 -10.33
N ILE A 167 -0.18 6.22 -9.25
CA ILE A 167 -0.93 7.37 -8.75
C ILE A 167 -0.47 7.69 -7.33
N ALA A 168 -0.08 8.94 -7.11
CA ALA A 168 0.17 9.45 -5.78
C ALA A 168 -1.10 10.08 -5.20
N ILE A 169 -1.39 9.77 -3.93
CA ILE A 169 -2.41 10.46 -3.13
C ILE A 169 -1.73 11.08 -1.92
N VAL A 170 -1.89 12.37 -1.73
CA VAL A 170 -1.33 13.11 -0.59
C VAL A 170 -2.47 13.52 0.34
N ILE A 171 -2.39 13.07 1.61
CA ILE A 171 -3.39 13.39 2.63
C ILE A 171 -2.67 14.01 3.83
N GLY A 172 -3.18 15.14 4.32
CA GLY A 172 -2.68 15.84 5.49
C GLY A 172 -2.84 15.04 6.80
N PRO A 173 -2.16 15.46 7.89
CA PRO A 173 -2.52 15.04 9.22
C PRO A 173 -3.88 15.63 9.61
N GLU A 174 -4.43 15.24 10.75
CA GLU A 174 -5.71 15.77 11.26
C GLU A 174 -5.75 17.28 11.21
N GLY A 175 -6.77 17.83 10.54
CA GLY A 175 -7.02 19.27 10.44
C GLY A 175 -6.25 19.97 9.33
N GLY A 176 -5.96 19.29 8.24
CA GLY A 176 -5.45 19.88 7.00
C GLY A 176 -3.94 20.01 6.94
#